data_96efbb2b7c2b273a020312a520b2aebe
#
_entry.id   96efbb2b7c2b273a020312a520b2aebe
#
_cell.length_a   1.000
_cell.length_b   1.000
_cell.length_c   1.000
_cell.angle_alpha   90.00
_cell.angle_beta   90.00
_cell.angle_gamma   90.00
#
_symmetry.space_group_name_H-M   'P 1'
#
loop_
_entity.id
_entity.type
_entity.pdbx_description
1 polymer ?
#
loop_
_entity_poly.entity_id
_entity_poly.type
_entity_poly.pdbx_seq_one_letter_code
_entity_poly.pdbx_strand_id
1 'polypeptide(L)'
;TVGLISGTVSLKVAKLAGTQSVNVRSDAAAMGVRGTQFTVTSPPTGDILVTCDEGEVICTDDEGRELAAIPGTVVEKRPGELFRTVPVAVSSLETFRKNWNAERIDALRANALRAIRSFAALYATLSREFNANYAELMKKQAILSKWQEEDRRGKLGSAMEIMREKKDIVRHLFALRRTLFQFERVYFRLVELKVYHDQGYGRGTIAAGETTTQFFQKLESEKKDVMKKMAVIRYVTKLYALRNDGRVPTGLSDEEQEDDGDFFGD
;
A
#
# COMPACT_ATOMS: atom_id res chain seq x y z
N THR A 1 -8.58 7.32 -5.16
CA THR A 1 -7.19 7.20 -4.69
C THR A 1 -6.51 6.00 -5.32
N VAL A 2 -5.25 6.14 -5.72
CA VAL A 2 -4.40 5.07 -6.26
C VAL A 2 -3.25 4.81 -5.29
N GLY A 3 -3.14 3.59 -4.77
CA GLY A 3 -2.00 3.17 -3.93
C GLY A 3 -0.83 2.67 -4.79
N LEU A 4 0.36 3.23 -4.60
CA LEU A 4 1.58 2.81 -5.28
C LEU A 4 2.57 2.25 -4.25
N ILE A 5 2.72 0.94 -4.20
CA ILE A 5 3.73 0.28 -3.36
C ILE A 5 5.09 0.35 -4.03
N SER A 6 5.17 -0.01 -5.31
CA SER A 6 6.34 0.23 -6.16
C SER A 6 5.98 0.21 -7.65
N GLY A 7 6.93 0.62 -8.49
CA GLY A 7 6.75 0.70 -9.93
C GLY A 7 6.57 2.13 -10.43
N THR A 8 5.95 2.27 -11.57
CA THR A 8 5.69 3.57 -12.21
C THR A 8 4.24 3.66 -12.63
N VAL A 9 3.59 4.74 -12.24
CA VAL A 9 2.23 5.08 -12.64
C VAL A 9 2.24 6.40 -13.38
N SER A 10 1.70 6.43 -14.59
CA SER A 10 1.48 7.65 -15.37
C SER A 10 0.00 7.90 -15.49
N LEU A 11 -0.45 9.09 -15.12
CA LEU A 11 -1.85 9.47 -15.11
C LEU A 11 -2.06 10.76 -15.92
N LYS A 12 -3.16 10.77 -16.67
CA LYS A 12 -3.68 11.97 -17.31
C LYS A 12 -5.06 12.25 -16.74
N VAL A 13 -5.15 13.27 -15.91
CA VAL A 13 -6.38 13.68 -15.23
C VAL A 13 -6.97 14.86 -15.98
N ALA A 14 -8.18 14.70 -16.52
CA ALA A 14 -8.91 15.81 -17.14
C ALA A 14 -9.22 16.89 -16.10
N LYS A 15 -9.39 18.13 -16.54
CA LYS A 15 -9.92 19.20 -15.69
C LYS A 15 -11.36 18.87 -15.32
N LEU A 16 -11.54 18.21 -14.18
CA LEU A 16 -12.86 17.84 -13.69
C LEU A 16 -13.61 19.09 -13.21
N ALA A 17 -14.90 19.16 -13.53
CA ALA A 17 -15.78 20.19 -12.98
C ALA A 17 -16.09 19.84 -11.51
N GLY A 18 -15.90 20.79 -10.59
CA GLY A 18 -16.18 20.62 -9.16
C GLY A 18 -14.94 20.35 -8.31
N THR A 19 -15.14 19.71 -7.14
CA THR A 19 -14.13 19.45 -6.11
C THR A 19 -13.41 18.09 -6.26
N GLN A 20 -13.65 17.37 -7.35
CA GLN A 20 -13.05 16.05 -7.56
C GLN A 20 -11.53 16.17 -7.76
N SER A 21 -10.76 15.44 -6.99
CA SER A 21 -9.30 15.30 -7.11
C SER A 21 -8.93 13.83 -7.23
N VAL A 22 -7.85 13.55 -7.93
CA VAL A 22 -7.23 12.23 -7.93
C VAL A 22 -6.07 12.25 -6.95
N ASN A 23 -6.05 11.30 -6.02
CA ASN A 23 -4.96 11.16 -5.08
C ASN A 23 -4.15 9.91 -5.42
N VAL A 24 -2.82 10.06 -5.48
CA VAL A 24 -1.89 8.93 -5.53
C VAL A 24 -1.16 8.88 -4.20
N ARG A 25 -1.16 7.74 -3.54
CA ARG A 25 -0.46 7.53 -2.28
C ARG A 25 0.63 6.49 -2.43
N SER A 26 1.76 6.75 -1.82
CA SER A 26 2.87 5.83 -1.68
C SER A 26 3.29 5.73 -0.22
N ASP A 27 4.33 4.93 0.04
CA ASP A 27 4.91 4.77 1.38
C ASP A 27 5.43 6.07 2.01
N ALA A 28 5.77 7.06 1.20
CA ALA A 28 6.48 8.24 1.66
C ALA A 28 5.80 9.57 1.24
N ALA A 29 4.68 9.50 0.51
CA ALA A 29 4.02 10.71 0.02
C ALA A 29 2.58 10.50 -0.42
N ALA A 30 1.77 11.54 -0.28
CA ALA A 30 0.50 11.70 -0.94
C ALA A 30 0.63 12.75 -2.05
N MET A 31 0.04 12.50 -3.22
CA MET A 31 0.04 13.40 -4.36
C MET A 31 -1.41 13.74 -4.73
N GLY A 32 -1.80 14.99 -4.49
CA GLY A 32 -3.10 15.53 -4.91
C GLY A 32 -3.01 16.18 -6.29
N VAL A 33 -3.92 15.82 -7.20
CA VAL A 33 -3.86 16.28 -8.59
C VAL A 33 -5.21 16.73 -9.14
N ARG A 34 -5.18 17.80 -9.93
CA ARG A 34 -6.34 18.33 -10.63
C ARG A 34 -5.95 18.84 -12.02
N GLY A 35 -6.45 18.15 -13.07
CA GLY A 35 -6.22 18.60 -14.44
C GLY A 35 -4.74 18.54 -14.86
N THR A 36 -4.05 17.41 -14.57
CA THR A 36 -2.62 17.27 -14.78
C THR A 36 -2.29 16.02 -15.59
N GLN A 37 -1.15 16.06 -16.26
CA GLN A 37 -0.48 14.86 -16.77
C GLN A 37 0.83 14.71 -16.02
N PHE A 38 0.99 13.57 -15.34
CA PHE A 38 2.13 13.35 -14.43
C PHE A 38 2.51 11.88 -14.34
N THR A 39 3.70 11.64 -13.84
CA THR A 39 4.21 10.30 -13.57
C THR A 39 4.80 10.24 -12.17
N VAL A 40 4.42 9.20 -11.43
CA VAL A 40 5.02 8.86 -10.13
C VAL A 40 5.82 7.58 -10.32
N THR A 41 7.07 7.59 -9.91
CA THR A 41 7.95 6.41 -9.89
C THR A 41 8.40 6.15 -8.46
N SER A 42 8.14 4.93 -7.98
CA SER A 42 8.61 4.45 -6.67
C SER A 42 9.31 3.11 -6.87
N PRO A 43 10.64 3.07 -6.91
CA PRO A 43 11.39 1.81 -6.97
C PRO A 43 11.27 1.03 -5.65
N PRO A 44 11.66 -0.27 -5.62
CA PRO A 44 11.60 -1.09 -4.40
C PRO A 44 12.40 -0.56 -3.21
N THR A 45 13.27 0.42 -3.41
CA THR A 45 14.00 1.14 -2.36
C THR A 45 13.10 2.02 -1.49
N GLY A 46 11.90 2.39 -1.98
CA GLY A 46 10.99 3.33 -1.31
C GLY A 46 11.26 4.80 -1.62
N ASP A 47 12.20 5.08 -2.54
CA ASP A 47 12.36 6.42 -3.11
C ASP A 47 11.10 6.81 -3.90
N ILE A 48 10.86 8.11 -4.05
CA ILE A 48 9.77 8.63 -4.89
C ILE A 48 10.32 9.70 -5.81
N LEU A 49 9.90 9.63 -7.06
CA LEU A 49 10.06 10.68 -8.05
C LEU A 49 8.68 11.03 -8.61
N VAL A 50 8.33 12.29 -8.52
CA VAL A 50 7.12 12.85 -9.15
C VAL A 50 7.54 13.83 -10.24
N THR A 51 7.07 13.57 -11.44
CA THR A 51 7.33 14.42 -12.61
C THR A 51 5.98 14.88 -13.19
N CYS A 52 5.91 16.14 -13.58
CA CYS A 52 4.71 16.75 -14.16
C CYS A 52 5.02 17.16 -15.62
N ASP A 53 4.22 16.64 -16.54
CA ASP A 53 4.30 17.00 -17.96
C ASP A 53 3.37 18.18 -18.29
N GLU A 54 2.21 18.28 -17.58
CA GLU A 54 1.21 19.35 -17.74
C GLU A 54 0.49 19.60 -16.41
N GLY A 55 0.32 20.87 -16.02
CA GLY A 55 -0.37 21.27 -14.79
C GLY A 55 0.53 21.30 -13.57
N GLU A 56 0.00 20.92 -12.42
CA GLU A 56 0.70 20.95 -11.12
C GLU A 56 0.29 19.75 -10.28
N VAL A 57 1.26 19.13 -9.62
CA VAL A 57 1.07 18.04 -8.65
C VAL A 57 1.57 18.50 -7.29
N ILE A 58 0.67 18.60 -6.32
CA ILE A 58 1.05 18.88 -4.93
C ILE A 58 1.45 17.57 -4.26
N CYS A 59 2.68 17.50 -3.81
CA CYS A 59 3.25 16.38 -3.08
C CYS A 59 3.31 16.71 -1.60
N THR A 60 2.63 15.94 -0.76
CA THR A 60 2.60 16.12 0.69
C THR A 60 3.35 14.96 1.35
N ASP A 61 4.27 15.23 2.26
CA ASP A 61 4.98 14.20 3.04
C ASP A 61 4.25 13.83 4.34
N ASP A 62 4.83 12.86 5.06
CA ASP A 62 4.33 12.34 6.34
C ASP A 62 4.32 13.39 7.46
N GLU A 63 5.03 14.53 7.28
CA GLU A 63 5.06 15.66 8.23
C GLU A 63 4.13 16.81 7.78
N GLY A 64 3.37 16.60 6.68
CA GLY A 64 2.45 17.60 6.12
C GLY A 64 3.14 18.70 5.33
N ARG A 65 4.41 18.55 4.94
CA ARG A 65 5.10 19.53 4.09
C ARG A 65 4.73 19.32 2.64
N GLU A 66 4.50 20.41 1.95
CA GLU A 66 4.06 20.40 0.55
C GLU A 66 5.14 20.94 -0.38
N LEU A 67 5.34 20.25 -1.50
CA LEU A 67 6.12 20.72 -2.64
C LEU A 67 5.35 20.47 -3.95
N ALA A 68 5.49 21.39 -4.91
CA ALA A 68 4.84 21.28 -6.20
C ALA A 68 5.79 20.70 -7.26
N ALA A 69 5.37 19.65 -7.95
CA ALA A 69 5.96 19.22 -9.20
C ALA A 69 5.22 19.93 -10.35
N ILE A 70 5.95 20.67 -11.16
CA ILE A 70 5.46 21.40 -12.34
C ILE A 70 6.35 21.12 -13.55
N PRO A 71 5.92 21.42 -14.78
CA PRO A 71 6.79 21.32 -15.96
C PRO A 71 8.11 22.08 -15.73
N GLY A 72 9.23 21.38 -15.86
CA GLY A 72 10.56 21.95 -15.58
C GLY A 72 11.07 21.77 -14.14
N THR A 73 10.25 21.23 -13.23
CA THR A 73 10.65 20.97 -11.84
C THR A 73 10.06 19.65 -11.37
N VAL A 74 10.90 18.73 -10.95
CA VAL A 74 10.47 17.45 -10.38
C VAL A 74 10.57 17.48 -8.86
N VAL A 75 9.77 16.65 -8.19
CA VAL A 75 9.86 16.44 -6.75
C VAL A 75 10.39 15.03 -6.50
N GLU A 76 11.40 14.91 -5.66
CA GLU A 76 11.92 13.62 -5.23
C GLU A 76 12.05 13.51 -3.71
N LYS A 77 11.90 12.30 -3.19
CA LYS A 77 12.15 11.95 -1.78
C LYS A 77 12.90 10.63 -1.71
N ARG A 78 13.90 10.56 -0.86
CA ARG A 78 14.57 9.31 -0.46
C ARG A 78 14.10 8.90 0.92
N PRO A 79 14.10 7.60 1.25
CA PRO A 79 13.77 7.14 2.59
C PRO A 79 14.64 7.84 3.64
N GLY A 80 14.00 8.44 4.64
CA GLY A 80 14.68 9.19 5.71
C GLY A 80 15.17 10.60 5.33
N GLU A 81 14.98 11.04 4.07
CA GLU A 81 15.27 12.40 3.63
C GLU A 81 13.98 13.23 3.47
N LEU A 82 14.14 14.54 3.46
CA LEU A 82 13.05 15.47 3.14
C LEU A 82 12.76 15.46 1.65
N PHE A 83 11.55 15.87 1.27
CA PHE A 83 11.26 16.23 -0.10
C PHE A 83 12.21 17.32 -0.59
N ARG A 84 12.60 17.20 -1.86
CA ARG A 84 13.34 18.26 -2.57
C ARG A 84 12.83 18.42 -3.99
N THR A 85 12.95 19.63 -4.50
CA THR A 85 12.73 19.95 -5.92
C THR A 85 14.04 19.90 -6.68
N VAL A 86 13.99 19.41 -7.92
CA VAL A 86 15.13 19.39 -8.84
C VAL A 86 14.70 20.01 -10.16
N PRO A 87 15.39 21.06 -10.65
CA PRO A 87 15.14 21.62 -11.98
C PRO A 87 15.52 20.61 -13.06
N VAL A 88 14.59 20.30 -13.96
CA VAL A 88 14.80 19.38 -15.08
C VAL A 88 14.12 19.94 -16.31
N ALA A 89 14.87 20.20 -17.39
CA ALA A 89 14.28 20.67 -18.63
C ALA A 89 13.21 19.69 -19.15
N VAL A 90 12.07 20.20 -19.59
CA VAL A 90 10.96 19.38 -20.07
C VAL A 90 11.40 18.40 -21.16
N SER A 91 12.26 18.83 -22.08
CA SER A 91 12.84 17.99 -23.14
C SER A 91 13.70 16.83 -22.62
N SER A 92 14.22 16.92 -21.40
CA SER A 92 15.08 15.92 -20.75
C SER A 92 14.36 15.05 -19.73
N LEU A 93 13.08 15.29 -19.49
CA LEU A 93 12.33 14.71 -18.38
C LEU A 93 12.27 13.17 -18.45
N GLU A 94 12.05 12.62 -19.64
CA GLU A 94 11.99 11.15 -19.81
C GLU A 94 13.36 10.50 -19.57
N THR A 95 14.42 11.10 -20.10
CA THR A 95 15.80 10.63 -19.86
C THR A 95 16.17 10.72 -18.39
N PHE A 96 15.78 11.81 -17.72
CA PHE A 96 15.98 11.99 -16.28
C PHE A 96 15.27 10.88 -15.48
N ARG A 97 13.99 10.60 -15.76
CA ARG A 97 13.22 9.51 -15.11
C ARG A 97 13.92 8.16 -15.26
N LYS A 98 14.36 7.83 -16.47
CA LYS A 98 15.06 6.55 -16.74
C LYS A 98 16.36 6.45 -15.97
N ASN A 99 17.19 7.48 -16.01
CA ASN A 99 18.49 7.49 -15.31
C ASN A 99 18.30 7.45 -13.80
N TRP A 100 17.37 8.27 -13.27
CA TRP A 100 17.06 8.29 -11.85
C TRP A 100 16.61 6.91 -11.34
N ASN A 101 15.71 6.24 -12.09
CA ASN A 101 15.25 4.90 -11.73
C ASN A 101 16.39 3.87 -11.81
N ALA A 102 17.22 3.92 -12.84
CA ALA A 102 18.36 3.02 -12.99
C ALA A 102 19.34 3.16 -11.82
N GLU A 103 19.69 4.38 -11.42
CA GLU A 103 20.56 4.63 -10.26
C GLU A 103 19.96 4.04 -8.96
N ARG A 104 18.63 4.13 -8.74
CA ARG A 104 17.97 3.54 -7.56
C ARG A 104 18.02 2.01 -7.60
N ILE A 105 17.81 1.42 -8.76
CA ILE A 105 17.91 -0.03 -8.94
C ILE A 105 19.35 -0.52 -8.71
N ASP A 106 20.36 0.19 -9.22
CA ASP A 106 21.76 -0.16 -8.99
C ASP A 106 22.17 -0.02 -7.52
N ALA A 107 21.68 1.03 -6.83
CA ALA A 107 21.85 1.17 -5.39
C ALA A 107 21.16 0.03 -4.61
N LEU A 108 19.97 -0.41 -5.06
CA LEU A 108 19.29 -1.57 -4.49
C LEU A 108 20.11 -2.84 -4.67
N ARG A 109 20.62 -3.10 -5.88
CA ARG A 109 21.44 -4.28 -6.18
C ARG A 109 22.68 -4.34 -5.30
N ALA A 110 23.36 -3.21 -5.14
CA ALA A 110 24.55 -3.10 -4.28
C ALA A 110 24.22 -3.37 -2.79
N ASN A 111 23.01 -3.04 -2.33
CA ASN A 111 22.61 -3.15 -0.93
C ASN A 111 21.51 -4.20 -0.68
N ALA A 112 21.25 -5.09 -1.63
CA ALA A 112 20.12 -6.01 -1.61
C ALA A 112 20.07 -6.89 -0.35
N LEU A 113 21.20 -7.40 0.12
CA LEU A 113 21.25 -8.20 1.35
C LEU A 113 20.78 -7.41 2.57
N ARG A 114 21.20 -6.15 2.68
CA ARG A 114 20.78 -5.27 3.79
C ARG A 114 19.27 -5.00 3.73
N ALA A 115 18.74 -4.72 2.55
CA ALA A 115 17.32 -4.51 2.34
C ALA A 115 16.50 -5.77 2.69
N ILE A 116 16.91 -6.94 2.20
CA ILE A 116 16.25 -8.22 2.51
C ILE A 116 16.25 -8.48 4.01
N ARG A 117 17.37 -8.28 4.70
CA ARG A 117 17.46 -8.44 6.18
C ARG A 117 16.47 -7.55 6.92
N SER A 118 16.41 -6.29 6.54
CA SER A 118 15.52 -5.31 7.17
C SER A 118 14.05 -5.70 6.97
N PHE A 119 13.64 -5.97 5.74
CA PHE A 119 12.25 -6.35 5.45
C PHE A 119 11.88 -7.73 5.99
N ALA A 120 12.80 -8.70 6.04
CA ALA A 120 12.56 -10.00 6.66
C ALA A 120 12.31 -9.89 8.17
N ALA A 121 13.05 -9.03 8.87
CA ALA A 121 12.83 -8.76 10.30
C ALA A 121 11.46 -8.12 10.55
N LEU A 122 11.06 -7.13 9.74
CA LEU A 122 9.74 -6.52 9.80
C LEU A 122 8.63 -7.54 9.48
N TYR A 123 8.82 -8.36 8.44
CA TYR A 123 7.88 -9.42 8.07
C TYR A 123 7.66 -10.41 9.21
N ALA A 124 8.71 -10.85 9.88
CA ALA A 124 8.61 -11.78 11.00
C ALA A 124 7.78 -11.22 12.17
N THR A 125 7.86 -9.91 12.42
CA THR A 125 7.06 -9.26 13.46
C THR A 125 5.61 -9.07 13.03
N LEU A 126 5.39 -8.48 11.85
CA LEU A 126 4.07 -8.19 11.33
C LEU A 126 3.28 -9.46 10.99
N SER A 127 3.95 -10.52 10.50
CA SER A 127 3.31 -11.81 10.21
C SER A 127 2.74 -12.46 11.48
N ARG A 128 3.45 -12.36 12.62
CA ARG A 128 2.93 -12.87 13.90
C ARG A 128 1.69 -12.10 14.34
N GLU A 129 1.74 -10.78 14.30
CA GLU A 129 0.63 -9.91 14.67
C GLU A 129 -0.58 -10.12 13.73
N PHE A 130 -0.34 -10.15 12.42
CA PHE A 130 -1.35 -10.41 11.40
C PHE A 130 -2.06 -11.75 11.62
N ASN A 131 -1.30 -12.84 11.81
CA ASN A 131 -1.85 -14.16 12.02
C ASN A 131 -2.62 -14.26 13.36
N ALA A 132 -2.15 -13.61 14.42
CA ALA A 132 -2.85 -13.56 15.70
C ALA A 132 -4.20 -12.83 15.58
N ASN A 133 -4.20 -11.64 14.97
CA ASN A 133 -5.42 -10.86 14.74
C ASN A 133 -6.40 -11.58 13.80
N TYR A 134 -5.89 -12.26 12.76
CA TYR A 134 -6.72 -13.07 11.87
C TYR A 134 -7.37 -14.24 12.62
N ALA A 135 -6.62 -14.94 13.46
CA ALA A 135 -7.15 -16.04 14.27
C ALA A 135 -8.27 -15.55 15.22
N GLU A 136 -8.13 -14.37 15.82
CA GLU A 136 -9.18 -13.78 16.66
C GLU A 136 -10.46 -13.45 15.86
N LEU A 137 -10.33 -12.92 14.65
CA LEU A 137 -11.48 -12.72 13.75
C LEU A 137 -12.15 -14.05 13.41
N MET A 138 -11.39 -15.10 13.12
CA MET A 138 -11.93 -16.39 12.74
C MET A 138 -12.67 -17.12 13.87
N LYS A 139 -12.46 -16.74 15.14
CA LYS A 139 -13.30 -17.19 16.26
C LYS A 139 -14.77 -16.73 16.13
N LYS A 140 -15.04 -15.74 15.28
CA LYS A 140 -16.39 -15.22 14.99
C LYS A 140 -17.05 -15.90 13.78
N GLN A 141 -16.61 -17.11 13.42
CA GLN A 141 -17.06 -17.81 12.21
C GLN A 141 -18.58 -17.89 12.07
N ALA A 142 -19.33 -18.05 13.16
CA ALA A 142 -20.80 -18.11 13.12
C ALA A 142 -21.41 -16.80 12.56
N ILE A 143 -20.91 -15.65 13.01
CA ILE A 143 -21.33 -14.33 12.50
C ILE A 143 -20.90 -14.16 11.04
N LEU A 144 -19.64 -14.51 10.71
CA LEU A 144 -19.11 -14.37 9.36
C LEU A 144 -19.88 -15.23 8.35
N SER A 145 -20.19 -16.48 8.69
CA SER A 145 -21.00 -17.37 7.84
C SER A 145 -22.42 -16.86 7.65
N LYS A 146 -23.03 -16.31 8.70
CA LYS A 146 -24.35 -15.68 8.61
C LYS A 146 -24.30 -14.48 7.66
N TRP A 147 -23.33 -13.60 7.81
CA TRP A 147 -23.16 -12.42 6.97
C TRP A 147 -22.91 -12.77 5.50
N GLN A 148 -22.13 -13.82 5.24
CA GLN A 148 -21.91 -14.33 3.89
C GLN A 148 -23.21 -14.86 3.26
N GLU A 149 -24.04 -15.57 4.03
CA GLU A 149 -25.32 -16.09 3.54
C GLU A 149 -26.34 -14.96 3.30
N GLU A 150 -26.36 -13.94 4.16
CA GLU A 150 -27.18 -12.73 3.97
C GLU A 150 -26.78 -11.95 2.71
N ASP A 151 -25.46 -11.78 2.46
CA ASP A 151 -24.91 -11.15 1.25
C ASP A 151 -25.36 -11.94 0.00
N ARG A 152 -25.22 -13.25 0.02
CA ARG A 152 -25.64 -14.13 -1.07
C ARG A 152 -27.13 -14.04 -1.38
N ARG A 153 -27.96 -13.84 -0.36
CA ARG A 153 -29.43 -13.70 -0.49
C ARG A 153 -29.86 -12.28 -0.82
N GLY A 154 -28.96 -11.31 -0.74
CA GLY A 154 -29.31 -9.89 -0.90
C GLY A 154 -30.26 -9.35 0.20
N LYS A 155 -30.28 -9.98 1.37
CA LYS A 155 -31.19 -9.62 2.46
C LYS A 155 -30.46 -9.63 3.79
N LEU A 156 -30.37 -8.47 4.42
CA LEU A 156 -29.78 -8.30 5.75
C LEU A 156 -30.71 -8.74 6.86
N GLY A 157 -30.16 -9.10 8.01
CA GLY A 157 -30.89 -9.38 9.23
C GLY A 157 -31.59 -8.16 9.84
N SER A 158 -32.20 -8.34 11.00
CA SER A 158 -32.86 -7.25 11.71
C SER A 158 -31.85 -6.21 12.23
N ALA A 159 -32.29 -4.94 12.36
CA ALA A 159 -31.42 -3.85 12.85
C ALA A 159 -30.76 -4.16 14.20
N MET A 160 -31.51 -4.82 15.11
CA MET A 160 -30.99 -5.19 16.43
C MET A 160 -29.87 -6.25 16.34
N GLU A 161 -30.04 -7.26 15.49
CA GLU A 161 -29.02 -8.30 15.27
C GLU A 161 -27.77 -7.68 14.63
N ILE A 162 -27.94 -6.87 13.58
CA ILE A 162 -26.87 -6.15 12.92
C ILE A 162 -26.06 -5.32 13.92
N MET A 163 -26.73 -4.55 14.78
CA MET A 163 -26.03 -3.72 15.76
C MET A 163 -25.19 -4.55 16.74
N ARG A 164 -25.71 -5.67 17.22
CA ARG A 164 -25.00 -6.57 18.13
C ARG A 164 -23.80 -7.21 17.45
N GLU A 165 -23.99 -7.76 16.24
CA GLU A 165 -22.95 -8.45 15.49
C GLU A 165 -21.84 -7.49 15.05
N LYS A 166 -22.19 -6.28 14.61
CA LYS A 166 -21.20 -5.21 14.30
C LYS A 166 -20.31 -4.92 15.50
N LYS A 167 -20.89 -4.78 16.70
CA LYS A 167 -20.13 -4.54 17.93
C LYS A 167 -19.09 -5.65 18.22
N ASP A 168 -19.45 -6.90 17.91
CA ASP A 168 -18.55 -8.05 18.11
C ASP A 168 -17.42 -8.11 17.06
N ILE A 169 -17.67 -7.65 15.83
CA ILE A 169 -16.72 -7.74 14.71
C ILE A 169 -15.81 -6.53 14.64
N VAL A 170 -16.29 -5.32 14.92
CA VAL A 170 -15.58 -4.06 14.67
C VAL A 170 -14.19 -4.01 15.26
N ARG A 171 -14.00 -4.45 16.50
CA ARG A 171 -12.69 -4.45 17.17
C ARG A 171 -11.65 -5.31 16.47
N HIS A 172 -12.08 -6.43 15.88
CA HIS A 172 -11.19 -7.35 15.16
C HIS A 172 -10.83 -6.78 13.79
N LEU A 173 -11.79 -6.18 13.09
CA LEU A 173 -11.49 -5.50 11.83
C LEU A 173 -10.54 -4.31 12.03
N PHE A 174 -10.76 -3.54 13.09
CA PHE A 174 -9.90 -2.42 13.45
C PHE A 174 -8.44 -2.84 13.66
N ALA A 175 -8.22 -3.87 14.49
CA ALA A 175 -6.88 -4.40 14.73
C ALA A 175 -6.25 -4.96 13.45
N LEU A 176 -7.03 -5.70 12.64
CA LEU A 176 -6.56 -6.27 11.38
C LEU A 176 -6.25 -5.21 10.34
N ARG A 177 -7.07 -4.18 10.21
CA ARG A 177 -6.87 -3.13 9.22
C ARG A 177 -5.53 -2.43 9.40
N ARG A 178 -5.21 -2.03 10.63
CA ARG A 178 -3.93 -1.40 10.96
C ARG A 178 -2.75 -2.32 10.62
N THR A 179 -2.83 -3.59 11.04
CA THR A 179 -1.78 -4.57 10.78
C THR A 179 -1.71 -4.94 9.29
N LEU A 180 -2.86 -5.07 8.61
CA LEU A 180 -2.93 -5.46 7.21
C LEU A 180 -2.20 -4.48 6.31
N PHE A 181 -2.43 -3.18 6.49
CA PHE A 181 -1.79 -2.15 5.67
C PHE A 181 -0.25 -2.24 5.74
N GLN A 182 0.31 -2.32 6.95
CA GLN A 182 1.75 -2.45 7.14
C GLN A 182 2.28 -3.80 6.63
N PHE A 183 1.53 -4.88 6.88
CA PHE A 183 1.90 -6.22 6.45
C PHE A 183 1.93 -6.35 4.92
N GLU A 184 0.92 -5.85 4.23
CA GLU A 184 0.86 -5.85 2.75
C GLU A 184 2.06 -5.12 2.15
N ARG A 185 2.38 -3.94 2.65
CA ARG A 185 3.54 -3.17 2.18
C ARG A 185 4.83 -3.97 2.30
N VAL A 186 5.10 -4.55 3.47
CA VAL A 186 6.32 -5.34 3.70
C VAL A 186 6.31 -6.62 2.86
N TYR A 187 5.17 -7.32 2.78
CA TYR A 187 5.03 -8.54 2.00
C TYR A 187 5.30 -8.30 0.50
N PHE A 188 4.64 -7.32 -0.10
CA PHE A 188 4.84 -7.03 -1.52
C PHE A 188 6.24 -6.50 -1.83
N ARG A 189 6.84 -5.76 -0.89
CA ARG A 189 8.24 -5.34 -1.03
C ARG A 189 9.20 -6.54 -1.03
N LEU A 190 8.95 -7.54 -0.19
CA LEU A 190 9.72 -8.79 -0.21
C LEU A 190 9.51 -9.59 -1.51
N VAL A 191 8.29 -9.61 -2.06
CA VAL A 191 8.01 -10.24 -3.35
C VAL A 191 8.85 -9.60 -4.47
N GLU A 192 9.01 -8.29 -4.45
CA GLU A 192 9.87 -7.58 -5.40
C GLU A 192 11.36 -7.86 -5.17
N LEU A 193 11.81 -7.82 -3.91
CA LEU A 193 13.20 -8.13 -3.56
C LEU A 193 13.58 -9.56 -3.97
N LYS A 194 12.61 -10.49 -3.96
CA LYS A 194 12.80 -11.85 -4.48
C LYS A 194 13.24 -11.85 -5.95
N VAL A 195 12.71 -10.97 -6.78
CA VAL A 195 13.09 -10.87 -8.20
C VAL A 195 14.59 -10.58 -8.34
N TYR A 196 15.12 -9.66 -7.52
CA TYR A 196 16.56 -9.36 -7.51
C TYR A 196 17.37 -10.50 -6.89
N HIS A 197 16.84 -11.15 -5.85
CA HIS A 197 17.48 -12.31 -5.25
C HIS A 197 17.63 -13.48 -6.26
N ASP A 198 16.61 -13.72 -7.06
CA ASP A 198 16.62 -14.76 -8.09
C ASP A 198 17.66 -14.46 -9.21
N GLN A 199 17.93 -13.17 -9.44
CA GLN A 199 19.02 -12.70 -10.31
C GLN A 199 20.42 -12.80 -9.66
N GLY A 200 20.50 -13.23 -8.39
CA GLY A 200 21.77 -13.41 -7.66
C GLY A 200 22.14 -12.33 -6.67
N TYR A 201 21.34 -11.24 -6.58
CA TYR A 201 21.62 -10.16 -5.63
C TYR A 201 21.12 -10.49 -4.22
N GLY A 202 21.82 -10.00 -3.21
CA GLY A 202 21.39 -10.12 -1.82
C GLY A 202 21.42 -11.55 -1.24
N ARG A 203 22.24 -12.44 -1.82
CA ARG A 203 22.49 -13.76 -1.23
C ARG A 203 23.31 -13.63 0.06
N GLY A 204 22.91 -14.36 1.08
CA GLY A 204 23.56 -14.33 2.37
C GLY A 204 22.68 -14.88 3.50
N THR A 205 23.01 -14.55 4.73
CA THR A 205 22.28 -14.97 5.94
C THR A 205 21.43 -13.83 6.47
N ILE A 206 20.15 -14.07 6.79
CA ILE A 206 19.25 -13.08 7.40
C ILE A 206 19.25 -13.11 8.92
N ALA A 207 19.24 -14.28 9.51
CA ALA A 207 19.31 -14.52 10.96
C ALA A 207 20.15 -15.76 11.24
N ALA A 208 20.35 -16.10 12.50
CA ALA A 208 21.15 -17.25 12.88
C ALA A 208 20.67 -18.55 12.18
N GLY A 209 21.46 -19.02 11.24
CA GLY A 209 21.23 -20.25 10.52
C GLY A 209 20.27 -20.19 9.32
N GLU A 210 19.55 -19.10 9.08
CA GLU A 210 18.66 -18.96 7.93
C GLU A 210 19.29 -18.15 6.80
N THR A 211 19.32 -18.70 5.60
CA THR A 211 19.77 -17.99 4.40
C THR A 211 18.62 -17.22 3.72
N THR A 212 18.97 -16.21 2.92
CA THR A 212 17.98 -15.49 2.10
C THR A 212 17.22 -16.40 1.15
N THR A 213 17.87 -17.45 0.64
CA THR A 213 17.24 -18.44 -0.24
C THR A 213 16.17 -19.26 0.51
N GLN A 214 16.49 -19.76 1.70
CA GLN A 214 15.52 -20.47 2.55
C GLN A 214 14.34 -19.59 2.94
N PHE A 215 14.61 -18.35 3.30
CA PHE A 215 13.58 -17.36 3.60
C PHE A 215 12.61 -17.16 2.43
N PHE A 216 13.12 -16.92 1.23
CA PHE A 216 12.27 -16.73 0.06
C PHE A 216 11.52 -17.98 -0.38
N GLN A 217 12.10 -19.17 -0.21
CA GLN A 217 11.39 -20.44 -0.42
C GLN A 217 10.20 -20.57 0.55
N LYS A 218 10.40 -20.23 1.81
CA LYS A 218 9.34 -20.20 2.81
C LYS A 218 8.26 -19.17 2.47
N LEU A 219 8.65 -17.94 2.14
CA LEU A 219 7.73 -16.87 1.73
C LEU A 219 6.85 -17.31 0.54
N GLU A 220 7.43 -17.96 -0.46
CA GLU A 220 6.69 -18.47 -1.62
C GLU A 220 5.74 -19.61 -1.24
N SER A 221 6.14 -20.52 -0.34
CA SER A 221 5.26 -21.59 0.13
C SER A 221 4.06 -21.06 0.92
N GLU A 222 4.21 -19.96 1.66
CA GLU A 222 3.17 -19.31 2.44
C GLU A 222 2.25 -18.40 1.61
N LYS A 223 2.65 -18.03 0.39
CA LYS A 223 1.97 -17.05 -0.48
C LYS A 223 0.47 -17.29 -0.63
N LYS A 224 0.07 -18.53 -0.93
CA LYS A 224 -1.34 -18.89 -1.14
C LYS A 224 -2.17 -18.66 0.13
N ASP A 225 -1.63 -19.00 1.29
CA ASP A 225 -2.30 -18.80 2.58
C ASP A 225 -2.41 -17.31 2.93
N VAL A 226 -1.33 -16.56 2.74
CA VAL A 226 -1.30 -15.12 2.96
C VAL A 226 -2.33 -14.41 2.09
N MET A 227 -2.34 -14.68 0.78
CA MET A 227 -3.30 -14.06 -0.15
C MET A 227 -4.75 -14.42 0.19
N LYS A 228 -5.01 -15.67 0.61
CA LYS A 228 -6.33 -16.10 1.07
C LYS A 228 -6.79 -15.33 2.31
N LYS A 229 -5.92 -15.16 3.29
CA LYS A 229 -6.22 -14.39 4.51
C LYS A 229 -6.53 -12.93 4.21
N MET A 230 -5.72 -12.29 3.35
CA MET A 230 -5.96 -10.93 2.89
C MET A 230 -7.34 -10.79 2.21
N ALA A 231 -7.66 -11.71 1.30
CA ALA A 231 -8.95 -11.72 0.61
C ALA A 231 -10.12 -11.89 1.59
N VAL A 232 -10.01 -12.77 2.59
CA VAL A 232 -11.03 -12.95 3.63
C VAL A 232 -11.25 -11.67 4.43
N ILE A 233 -10.18 -10.98 4.83
CA ILE A 233 -10.29 -9.74 5.61
C ILE A 233 -10.98 -8.65 4.78
N ARG A 234 -10.60 -8.47 3.51
CA ARG A 234 -11.24 -7.51 2.60
C ARG A 234 -12.73 -7.84 2.43
N TYR A 235 -13.06 -9.11 2.22
CA TYR A 235 -14.45 -9.53 2.11
C TYR A 235 -15.25 -9.26 3.38
N VAL A 236 -14.71 -9.58 4.55
CA VAL A 236 -15.38 -9.28 5.85
C VAL A 236 -15.54 -7.77 6.05
N THR A 237 -14.55 -6.97 5.65
CA THR A 237 -14.64 -5.51 5.70
C THR A 237 -15.77 -4.99 4.79
N LYS A 238 -15.92 -5.53 3.58
CA LYS A 238 -17.05 -5.24 2.69
C LYS A 238 -18.39 -5.60 3.35
N LEU A 239 -18.51 -6.80 3.94
CA LEU A 239 -19.72 -7.22 4.63
C LEU A 239 -20.07 -6.33 5.82
N TYR A 240 -19.06 -5.84 6.54
CA TYR A 240 -19.25 -4.87 7.61
C TYR A 240 -19.76 -3.53 7.06
N ALA A 241 -19.15 -3.00 5.99
CA ALA A 241 -19.55 -1.75 5.37
C ALA A 241 -21.01 -1.79 4.89
N LEU A 242 -21.47 -2.88 4.29
CA LEU A 242 -22.87 -3.08 3.89
C LEU A 242 -23.85 -2.95 5.08
N ARG A 243 -23.41 -3.23 6.31
CA ARG A 243 -24.18 -3.13 7.55
C ARG A 243 -23.94 -1.84 8.31
N ASN A 244 -23.13 -0.94 7.76
CA ASN A 244 -22.68 0.29 8.40
C ASN A 244 -22.75 1.50 7.46
N ASP A 245 -23.81 1.54 6.62
CA ASP A 245 -24.09 2.63 5.67
C ASP A 245 -22.90 2.94 4.73
N GLY A 246 -22.21 1.89 4.28
CA GLY A 246 -21.03 2.01 3.43
C GLY A 246 -19.72 2.36 4.15
N ARG A 247 -19.79 2.59 5.47
CA ARG A 247 -18.62 3.03 6.25
C ARG A 247 -17.83 1.83 6.78
N VAL A 248 -16.54 1.84 6.55
CA VAL A 248 -15.59 0.87 7.14
C VAL A 248 -15.13 1.32 8.53
N PRO A 249 -14.69 0.39 9.42
CA PRO A 249 -14.18 0.78 10.72
C PRO A 249 -12.90 1.61 10.54
N THR A 250 -12.96 2.88 10.90
CA THR A 250 -11.79 3.76 10.89
C THR A 250 -11.32 3.95 12.32
N GLY A 251 -10.01 3.91 12.51
CA GLY A 251 -9.36 4.26 13.77
C GLY A 251 -8.44 5.43 13.64
N LEU A 252 -8.53 6.09 12.53
CA LEU A 252 -7.76 7.25 12.17
C LEU A 252 -8.75 8.42 11.99
N SER A 253 -8.28 9.64 12.11
CA SER A 253 -9.10 10.86 12.03
C SER A 253 -10.03 10.88 10.80
N ASP A 254 -11.11 11.63 10.87
CA ASP A 254 -12.13 11.77 9.80
C ASP A 254 -11.54 12.09 8.40
N GLU A 255 -10.32 12.62 8.34
CA GLU A 255 -9.59 12.90 7.10
C GLU A 255 -9.19 11.64 6.31
N GLU A 256 -9.10 10.47 6.97
CA GLU A 256 -8.84 9.18 6.30
C GLU A 256 -10.13 8.44 5.90
N GLN A 257 -11.30 8.92 6.31
CA GLN A 257 -12.59 8.30 5.97
C GLN A 257 -12.99 8.51 4.50
N GLU A 258 -12.56 9.60 3.87
CA GLU A 258 -12.92 9.87 2.46
C GLU A 258 -12.18 8.98 1.47
N ASP A 259 -11.08 8.34 1.90
CA ASP A 259 -10.19 7.60 1.01
C ASP A 259 -10.48 6.08 0.91
N ASP A 260 -11.33 5.56 1.79
CA ASP A 260 -11.57 4.11 1.88
C ASP A 260 -12.67 3.58 0.94
N GLY A 261 -13.43 4.45 0.30
CA GLY A 261 -14.53 4.06 -0.58
C GLY A 261 -14.09 3.37 -1.88
N ASP A 262 -12.88 3.64 -2.35
CA ASP A 262 -12.42 3.27 -3.69
C ASP A 262 -11.35 2.16 -3.73
N PHE A 263 -10.92 1.68 -2.56
CA PHE A 263 -9.94 0.58 -2.50
C PHE A 263 -10.51 -0.78 -2.94
N PHE A 264 -11.84 -0.86 -3.10
CA PHE A 264 -12.58 -2.06 -3.48
C PHE A 264 -13.40 -1.88 -4.78
N GLY A 265 -13.04 -0.89 -5.62
CA GLY A 265 -13.56 -0.78 -6.97
C GLY A 265 -13.25 -2.04 -7.76
N ASP A 266 -14.23 -2.55 -8.47
CA ASP A 266 -14.29 -3.79 -9.27
C ASP A 266 -13.08 -4.02 -10.17
#